data_0dcb437e8359b10b4dd750bbb771314b
#
_entry.id   0dcb437e8359b10b4dd750bbb771314b
#
_cell.length_a   1.000
_cell.length_b   1.000
_cell.length_c   1.000
_cell.angle_alpha   90.00
_cell.angle_beta   90.00
_cell.angle_gamma   90.00
#
_symmetry.space_group_name_H-M   'P 1'
#
loop_
_entity.id
_entity.type
_entity.pdbx_description
1 polymer ?
#
loop_
_entity_poly.entity_id
_entity_poly.type
_entity_poly.pdbx_seq_one_letter_code
_entity_poly.pdbx_strand_id
1 'polypeptide(L)'
;MSVKMKRSVYADMFGPTTGDRVRLADTDLIIEVEKDFTVYGEEVKFGGGKVIRDGMGQSQVTNKQGAVDTVITNALILDHWGIVKADVGIKDGHISAIGKAGNPDIQPGVNIIIGPGTEAIAAEGRILTAGGFDSHIHFICPQQVDDALMSGITSMLGGGTGPAHGTFATTCTPGPFHIARMIQAADAFPVNLGFAGKGNASRPAALEEMVKSGACALKLHEDWGTTPAAIDNCLSVADDYDVQVMIHTDTLNESGFVEDTIKAFKGRTIHAFHTEGAGGGHAPDIMKVAGLKNVLPSSTNPTRPFTCNTIDEHLDMLMVCHHLDPSIAEDLAFAESRIRKETIAAEDILHDLGALSMMASDSQAMGRVGEVIIRTWQTADKMKKQRGRFKEEKGDNDNVRAKRYVAKYTINPAIAHGVSHVIGSVEKGKIADLVLWAPAFFGVKPECIIKGGSIVAAPMGDPNASIPTPQPVHYRPMFAAFGRSLTASSVVFASKAAVRANLGKKLGIQKELVAVKNTRGGISKKSMIHNGATPKLDVDPETYEVRADGELLTCAPAEVLPMAQRYFLF
;
A
#
# COMPACT_ATOMS: atom_id res chain seq x y z
N MET A 1 -28.96 -14.95 -35.55
CA MET A 1 -29.62 -13.63 -35.39
C MET A 1 -28.65 -12.69 -34.72
N SER A 2 -28.39 -11.50 -35.27
CA SER A 2 -27.63 -10.45 -34.58
C SER A 2 -28.60 -9.62 -33.72
N VAL A 3 -28.26 -9.38 -32.48
CA VAL A 3 -29.04 -8.50 -31.58
C VAL A 3 -28.28 -7.20 -31.44
N LYS A 4 -28.95 -6.08 -31.70
CA LYS A 4 -28.40 -4.74 -31.41
C LYS A 4 -28.60 -4.42 -29.93
N MET A 5 -27.51 -4.10 -29.22
CA MET A 5 -27.51 -3.75 -27.81
C MET A 5 -26.83 -2.40 -27.61
N LYS A 6 -27.33 -1.59 -26.67
CA LYS A 6 -26.64 -0.35 -26.26
C LYS A 6 -25.35 -0.71 -25.53
N ARG A 7 -24.27 0.05 -25.75
CA ARG A 7 -22.97 -0.19 -25.10
C ARG A 7 -23.05 -0.14 -23.58
N SER A 8 -23.86 0.75 -23.02
CA SER A 8 -24.10 0.80 -21.56
C SER A 8 -24.69 -0.50 -21.01
N VAL A 9 -25.70 -1.06 -21.71
CA VAL A 9 -26.32 -2.33 -21.31
C VAL A 9 -25.31 -3.48 -21.39
N TYR A 10 -24.43 -3.48 -22.39
CA TYR A 10 -23.35 -4.45 -22.48
C TYR A 10 -22.37 -4.32 -21.32
N ALA A 11 -21.95 -3.09 -20.98
CA ALA A 11 -21.07 -2.81 -19.86
C ALA A 11 -21.69 -3.22 -18.50
N ASP A 12 -23.01 -3.06 -18.34
CA ASP A 12 -23.73 -3.52 -17.15
C ASP A 12 -23.74 -5.06 -17.03
N MET A 13 -23.71 -5.76 -18.16
CA MET A 13 -23.71 -7.23 -18.19
C MET A 13 -22.31 -7.83 -18.00
N PHE A 14 -21.30 -7.26 -18.66
CA PHE A 14 -19.97 -7.87 -18.82
C PHE A 14 -18.82 -6.95 -18.38
N GLY A 15 -19.13 -5.80 -17.81
CA GLY A 15 -18.14 -4.78 -17.48
C GLY A 15 -17.73 -3.89 -18.66
N PRO A 16 -17.01 -2.79 -18.38
CA PRO A 16 -16.50 -1.89 -19.39
C PRO A 16 -15.46 -2.59 -20.27
N THR A 17 -15.38 -2.22 -21.56
CA THR A 17 -14.40 -2.74 -22.51
C THR A 17 -13.53 -1.62 -23.08
N THR A 18 -12.56 -1.93 -23.93
CA THR A 18 -11.59 -0.99 -24.49
C THR A 18 -12.24 0.33 -24.95
N GLY A 19 -11.72 1.45 -24.42
CA GLY A 19 -12.20 2.81 -24.68
C GLY A 19 -13.40 3.23 -23.83
N ASP A 20 -13.97 2.36 -23.01
CA ASP A 20 -14.97 2.76 -22.01
C ASP A 20 -14.29 3.49 -20.84
N ARG A 21 -15.00 4.46 -20.26
CA ARG A 21 -14.50 5.30 -19.19
C ARG A 21 -15.24 5.03 -17.89
N VAL A 22 -14.49 5.02 -16.79
CA VAL A 22 -15.01 4.77 -15.45
C VAL A 22 -14.52 5.88 -14.52
N ARG A 23 -15.45 6.49 -13.79
CA ARG A 23 -15.14 7.47 -12.75
C ARG A 23 -14.73 6.74 -11.47
N LEU A 24 -13.71 7.23 -10.79
CA LEU A 24 -13.25 6.70 -9.50
C LEU A 24 -14.00 7.39 -8.35
N ALA A 25 -14.92 6.70 -7.72
CA ALA A 25 -15.79 7.21 -6.66
C ALA A 25 -16.48 8.53 -7.08
N ASP A 26 -16.55 9.50 -6.18
CA ASP A 26 -17.06 10.85 -6.41
C ASP A 26 -15.95 11.87 -6.75
N THR A 27 -14.78 11.40 -7.15
CA THR A 27 -13.65 12.23 -7.63
C THR A 27 -13.88 12.73 -9.05
N ASP A 28 -13.04 13.65 -9.52
CA ASP A 28 -13.00 14.04 -10.94
C ASP A 28 -12.08 13.13 -11.78
N LEU A 29 -11.50 12.09 -11.17
CA LEU A 29 -10.61 11.16 -11.86
C LEU A 29 -11.40 10.18 -12.72
N ILE A 30 -11.02 10.10 -13.99
CA ILE A 30 -11.63 9.20 -14.97
C ILE A 30 -10.56 8.30 -15.56
N ILE A 31 -10.72 7.00 -15.41
CA ILE A 31 -9.88 6.00 -16.06
C ILE A 31 -10.56 5.49 -17.35
N GLU A 32 -9.75 5.11 -18.32
CA GLU A 32 -10.19 4.52 -19.58
C GLU A 32 -9.58 3.14 -19.76
N VAL A 33 -10.39 2.17 -20.17
CA VAL A 33 -9.93 0.80 -20.44
C VAL A 33 -8.98 0.80 -21.64
N GLU A 34 -7.73 0.47 -21.41
CA GLU A 34 -6.67 0.47 -22.43
C GLU A 34 -6.77 -0.75 -23.36
N LYS A 35 -7.16 -1.91 -22.78
CA LYS A 35 -7.26 -3.18 -23.51
C LYS A 35 -8.24 -4.13 -22.82
N ASP A 36 -8.90 -4.96 -23.63
CA ASP A 36 -9.75 -6.07 -23.20
C ASP A 36 -9.08 -7.40 -23.55
N PHE A 37 -8.75 -8.19 -22.52
CA PHE A 37 -8.16 -9.52 -22.68
C PHE A 37 -9.20 -10.64 -22.69
N THR A 38 -10.46 -10.35 -22.33
CA THR A 38 -11.54 -11.35 -22.31
C THR A 38 -12.11 -11.67 -23.70
N VAL A 39 -11.81 -10.85 -24.67
CA VAL A 39 -12.36 -10.83 -26.04
C VAL A 39 -13.84 -10.43 -26.08
N TYR A 40 -14.08 -9.23 -26.54
CA TYR A 40 -15.42 -8.64 -26.66
C TYR A 40 -16.40 -9.58 -27.39
N GLY A 41 -17.50 -9.91 -26.73
CA GLY A 41 -18.55 -10.80 -27.23
C GLY A 41 -18.35 -12.28 -26.91
N GLU A 42 -17.26 -12.66 -26.24
CA GLU A 42 -16.95 -14.04 -25.86
C GLU A 42 -16.72 -14.20 -24.34
N GLU A 43 -17.18 -13.25 -23.56
CA GLU A 43 -16.99 -13.26 -22.12
C GLU A 43 -17.74 -14.41 -21.45
N VAL A 44 -17.13 -14.96 -20.41
CA VAL A 44 -17.78 -15.89 -19.51
C VAL A 44 -18.37 -15.18 -18.31
N LYS A 45 -19.51 -15.67 -17.82
CA LYS A 45 -20.20 -15.13 -16.65
C LYS A 45 -20.89 -16.25 -15.90
N PHE A 46 -20.87 -16.21 -14.57
CA PHE A 46 -21.61 -17.11 -13.71
C PHE A 46 -23.02 -16.61 -13.42
N GLY A 47 -23.99 -17.53 -13.28
CA GLY A 47 -25.37 -17.26 -12.89
C GLY A 47 -26.38 -18.14 -13.62
N GLY A 48 -27.64 -18.09 -13.17
CA GLY A 48 -28.75 -18.80 -13.82
C GLY A 48 -28.89 -18.35 -15.28
N GLY A 49 -28.87 -19.29 -16.22
CA GLY A 49 -28.92 -19.00 -17.65
C GLY A 49 -27.65 -18.38 -18.25
N LYS A 50 -26.55 -18.30 -17.50
CA LYS A 50 -25.26 -17.78 -17.97
C LYS A 50 -24.33 -18.89 -18.46
N VAL A 51 -23.17 -18.50 -18.97
CA VAL A 51 -22.28 -19.37 -19.75
C VAL A 51 -21.50 -20.38 -18.90
N ILE A 52 -21.12 -20.03 -17.66
CA ILE A 52 -20.36 -20.93 -16.79
C ILE A 52 -21.29 -22.02 -16.29
N ARG A 53 -21.42 -23.06 -17.08
CA ARG A 53 -22.19 -24.30 -16.82
C ARG A 53 -21.48 -25.48 -17.47
N ASP A 54 -21.75 -26.65 -16.96
CA ASP A 54 -21.17 -27.93 -17.45
C ASP A 54 -21.29 -28.09 -18.96
N GLY A 55 -20.19 -28.40 -19.62
CA GLY A 55 -20.10 -28.53 -21.07
C GLY A 55 -20.23 -27.26 -21.89
N MET A 56 -20.37 -26.12 -21.22
CA MET A 56 -20.36 -24.77 -21.84
C MET A 56 -19.08 -24.02 -21.45
N GLY A 57 -19.17 -22.93 -20.70
CA GLY A 57 -18.00 -22.22 -20.20
C GLY A 57 -17.20 -22.97 -19.14
N GLN A 58 -17.80 -23.98 -18.50
CA GLN A 58 -17.09 -24.94 -17.66
C GLN A 58 -16.69 -26.17 -18.48
N SER A 59 -15.41 -26.51 -18.47
CA SER A 59 -14.84 -27.72 -19.08
C SER A 59 -14.91 -28.91 -18.13
N GLN A 60 -14.44 -30.06 -18.61
CA GLN A 60 -14.29 -31.27 -17.78
C GLN A 60 -12.89 -31.40 -17.15
N VAL A 61 -12.06 -30.40 -17.31
CA VAL A 61 -10.68 -30.40 -16.82
C VAL A 61 -10.68 -30.33 -15.30
N THR A 62 -10.01 -31.27 -14.66
CA THR A 62 -9.87 -31.31 -13.20
C THR A 62 -8.82 -30.30 -12.75
N ASN A 63 -8.84 -29.97 -11.45
CA ASN A 63 -7.80 -29.12 -10.84
C ASN A 63 -6.38 -29.67 -11.07
N LYS A 64 -6.18 -30.98 -10.96
CA LYS A 64 -4.90 -31.66 -11.26
C LYS A 64 -4.47 -31.56 -12.71
N GLN A 65 -5.41 -31.41 -13.63
CA GLN A 65 -5.14 -31.27 -15.06
C GLN A 65 -4.95 -29.82 -15.52
N GLY A 66 -5.12 -28.84 -14.61
CA GLY A 66 -4.81 -27.45 -14.90
C GLY A 66 -5.98 -26.47 -14.75
N ALA A 67 -7.19 -26.92 -14.36
CA ALA A 67 -8.25 -25.98 -14.00
C ALA A 67 -7.82 -25.13 -12.77
N VAL A 68 -8.23 -23.88 -12.75
CA VAL A 68 -7.95 -22.95 -11.65
C VAL A 68 -8.83 -23.23 -10.43
N ASP A 69 -8.38 -22.85 -9.25
CA ASP A 69 -9.17 -22.97 -8.02
C ASP A 69 -10.26 -21.92 -7.96
N THR A 70 -9.92 -20.69 -8.38
CA THR A 70 -10.85 -19.56 -8.43
C THR A 70 -10.64 -18.79 -9.72
N VAL A 71 -11.73 -18.33 -10.31
CA VAL A 71 -11.73 -17.36 -11.41
C VAL A 71 -12.45 -16.09 -10.99
N ILE A 72 -11.81 -14.94 -11.20
CA ILE A 72 -12.45 -13.61 -11.09
C ILE A 72 -12.80 -13.20 -12.52
N THR A 73 -14.09 -13.06 -12.84
CA THR A 73 -14.56 -12.82 -14.21
C THR A 73 -14.71 -11.35 -14.52
N ASN A 74 -14.27 -10.93 -15.72
CA ASN A 74 -14.54 -9.61 -16.31
C ASN A 74 -14.13 -8.41 -15.42
N ALA A 75 -13.03 -8.53 -14.69
CA ALA A 75 -12.55 -7.48 -13.81
C ALA A 75 -11.94 -6.32 -14.59
N LEU A 76 -12.22 -5.07 -14.15
CA LEU A 76 -11.46 -3.90 -14.57
C LEU A 76 -10.22 -3.79 -13.66
N ILE A 77 -9.10 -4.29 -14.11
CA ILE A 77 -7.83 -4.22 -13.39
C ILE A 77 -7.29 -2.79 -13.47
N LEU A 78 -7.06 -2.16 -12.32
CA LEU A 78 -6.31 -0.92 -12.18
C LEU A 78 -4.99 -1.23 -11.48
N ASP A 79 -3.91 -1.20 -12.24
CA ASP A 79 -2.57 -1.46 -11.73
C ASP A 79 -1.54 -0.52 -12.38
N HIS A 80 -0.33 -0.48 -11.82
CA HIS A 80 0.76 0.35 -12.33
C HIS A 80 1.13 0.06 -13.81
N TRP A 81 0.94 -1.17 -14.26
CA TRP A 81 1.29 -1.61 -15.61
C TRP A 81 0.16 -1.41 -16.64
N GLY A 82 -1.07 -1.22 -16.19
CA GLY A 82 -2.19 -1.03 -17.11
C GLY A 82 -3.54 -0.87 -16.44
N ILE A 83 -4.50 -0.41 -17.22
CA ILE A 83 -5.92 -0.35 -16.88
C ILE A 83 -6.66 -1.19 -17.92
N VAL A 84 -6.95 -2.44 -17.56
CA VAL A 84 -7.39 -3.44 -18.54
C VAL A 84 -8.57 -4.25 -18.04
N LYS A 85 -9.46 -4.68 -18.94
CA LYS A 85 -10.46 -5.71 -18.63
C LYS A 85 -9.82 -7.07 -18.82
N ALA A 86 -9.96 -7.95 -17.83
CA ALA A 86 -9.47 -9.33 -17.92
C ALA A 86 -10.19 -10.24 -16.92
N ASP A 87 -10.16 -11.53 -17.19
CA ASP A 87 -10.38 -12.55 -16.17
C ASP A 87 -9.05 -12.81 -15.44
N VAL A 88 -9.13 -13.17 -14.16
CA VAL A 88 -7.96 -13.53 -13.35
C VAL A 88 -8.16 -14.95 -12.81
N GLY A 89 -7.24 -15.84 -13.18
CA GLY A 89 -7.19 -17.21 -12.66
C GLY A 89 -6.28 -17.28 -11.43
N ILE A 90 -6.76 -17.95 -10.39
CA ILE A 90 -6.02 -18.17 -9.15
C ILE A 90 -5.86 -19.67 -8.94
N LYS A 91 -4.64 -20.10 -8.64
CA LYS A 91 -4.32 -21.48 -8.31
C LYS A 91 -3.31 -21.55 -7.19
N ASP A 92 -3.56 -22.42 -6.22
CA ASP A 92 -2.71 -22.61 -5.03
C ASP A 92 -2.36 -21.27 -4.35
N GLY A 93 -3.34 -20.36 -4.24
CA GLY A 93 -3.20 -19.05 -3.61
C GLY A 93 -2.47 -17.99 -4.43
N HIS A 94 -2.05 -18.31 -5.66
CA HIS A 94 -1.29 -17.39 -6.53
C HIS A 94 -2.05 -17.05 -7.81
N ILE A 95 -1.81 -15.88 -8.35
CA ILE A 95 -2.32 -15.49 -9.68
C ILE A 95 -1.62 -16.39 -10.71
N SER A 96 -2.38 -17.27 -11.33
CA SER A 96 -1.86 -18.23 -12.32
C SER A 96 -1.86 -17.66 -13.74
N ALA A 97 -2.87 -16.87 -14.07
CA ALA A 97 -3.00 -16.22 -15.37
C ALA A 97 -3.92 -15.00 -15.31
N ILE A 98 -3.72 -14.08 -16.25
CA ILE A 98 -4.58 -12.93 -16.53
C ILE A 98 -4.94 -13.04 -18.01
N GLY A 99 -6.22 -12.96 -18.37
CA GLY A 99 -6.62 -13.09 -19.76
C GLY A 99 -8.06 -13.50 -19.96
N LYS A 100 -8.28 -14.58 -20.70
CA LYS A 100 -9.59 -15.10 -21.07
C LYS A 100 -9.86 -16.43 -20.35
N ALA A 101 -10.90 -16.45 -19.52
CA ALA A 101 -11.36 -17.67 -18.87
C ALA A 101 -12.40 -18.42 -19.72
N GLY A 102 -12.54 -19.72 -19.48
CA GLY A 102 -13.58 -20.51 -20.10
C GLY A 102 -13.22 -21.98 -20.30
N ASN A 103 -13.88 -22.55 -21.29
CA ASN A 103 -13.70 -23.94 -21.71
C ASN A 103 -12.90 -23.98 -23.03
N PRO A 104 -11.65 -24.46 -23.02
CA PRO A 104 -10.80 -24.49 -24.21
C PRO A 104 -11.33 -25.42 -25.31
N ASP A 105 -12.23 -26.37 -24.99
CA ASP A 105 -12.79 -27.31 -25.97
C ASP A 105 -13.79 -26.64 -26.92
N ILE A 106 -14.37 -25.49 -26.50
CA ILE A 106 -15.41 -24.80 -27.30
C ILE A 106 -15.07 -23.33 -27.58
N GLN A 107 -14.08 -22.75 -26.90
CA GLN A 107 -13.69 -21.34 -27.05
C GLN A 107 -12.20 -21.21 -27.35
N PRO A 108 -11.80 -20.56 -28.45
CA PRO A 108 -10.39 -20.34 -28.76
C PRO A 108 -9.80 -19.28 -27.82
N GLY A 109 -8.48 -19.37 -27.59
CA GLY A 109 -7.72 -18.38 -26.85
C GLY A 109 -7.91 -18.40 -25.33
N VAL A 110 -8.59 -19.41 -24.77
CA VAL A 110 -8.73 -19.61 -23.34
C VAL A 110 -7.37 -19.93 -22.72
N ASN A 111 -6.93 -19.11 -21.76
CA ASN A 111 -5.70 -19.31 -20.99
C ASN A 111 -5.97 -19.50 -19.49
N ILE A 112 -7.25 -19.42 -19.08
CA ILE A 112 -7.72 -19.67 -17.71
C ILE A 112 -8.83 -20.72 -17.80
N ILE A 113 -8.50 -21.95 -17.46
CA ILE A 113 -9.44 -23.09 -17.62
C ILE A 113 -10.38 -23.16 -16.42
N ILE A 114 -11.67 -23.05 -16.68
CA ILE A 114 -12.74 -23.27 -15.71
C ILE A 114 -13.10 -24.75 -15.71
N GLY A 115 -12.96 -25.42 -14.57
CA GLY A 115 -13.35 -26.81 -14.36
C GLY A 115 -14.43 -26.97 -13.30
N PRO A 116 -14.87 -28.21 -13.01
CA PRO A 116 -15.90 -28.48 -12.01
C PRO A 116 -15.50 -28.06 -10.58
N GLY A 117 -14.19 -27.95 -10.30
CA GLY A 117 -13.65 -27.52 -9.01
C GLY A 117 -13.32 -26.03 -8.92
N THR A 118 -13.70 -25.22 -9.92
CA THR A 118 -13.39 -23.80 -9.96
C THR A 118 -14.50 -22.97 -9.30
N GLU A 119 -14.17 -22.16 -8.30
CA GLU A 119 -15.06 -21.14 -7.74
C GLU A 119 -15.07 -19.91 -8.66
N ALA A 120 -16.21 -19.22 -8.77
CA ALA A 120 -16.35 -18.03 -9.61
C ALA A 120 -16.68 -16.78 -8.77
N ILE A 121 -15.86 -15.76 -8.89
CA ILE A 121 -16.09 -14.42 -8.32
C ILE A 121 -16.47 -13.48 -9.47
N ALA A 122 -17.69 -12.96 -9.43
CA ALA A 122 -18.19 -12.03 -10.44
C ALA A 122 -17.61 -10.64 -10.21
N ALA A 123 -16.87 -10.11 -11.20
CA ALA A 123 -16.27 -8.78 -11.14
C ALA A 123 -16.73 -7.87 -12.28
N GLU A 124 -17.82 -8.21 -12.95
CA GLU A 124 -18.43 -7.38 -13.99
C GLU A 124 -18.78 -5.99 -13.43
N GLY A 125 -18.18 -4.95 -14.03
CA GLY A 125 -18.36 -3.57 -13.55
C GLY A 125 -17.66 -3.25 -12.22
N ARG A 126 -16.74 -4.11 -11.77
CA ARG A 126 -15.92 -3.87 -10.58
C ARG A 126 -14.48 -3.55 -10.95
N ILE A 127 -13.85 -2.70 -10.14
CA ILE A 127 -12.43 -2.43 -10.24
C ILE A 127 -11.68 -3.43 -9.35
N LEU A 128 -10.66 -4.07 -9.91
CA LEU A 128 -9.75 -4.97 -9.20
C LEU A 128 -8.39 -4.30 -9.04
N THR A 129 -7.90 -4.23 -7.80
CA THR A 129 -6.54 -3.77 -7.50
C THR A 129 -5.77 -4.83 -6.74
N ALA A 130 -4.44 -4.72 -6.74
CA ALA A 130 -3.65 -5.38 -5.71
C ALA A 130 -4.03 -4.82 -4.32
N GLY A 131 -3.92 -5.64 -3.30
CA GLY A 131 -4.05 -5.19 -1.92
C GLY A 131 -2.97 -4.19 -1.54
N GLY A 132 -3.32 -3.19 -0.76
CA GLY A 132 -2.40 -2.16 -0.31
C GLY A 132 -1.33 -2.71 0.65
N PHE A 133 -0.18 -2.05 0.66
CA PHE A 133 0.92 -2.31 1.56
C PHE A 133 1.32 -1.03 2.31
N ASP A 134 1.04 -0.99 3.60
CA ASP A 134 1.48 0.10 4.48
C ASP A 134 2.82 -0.26 5.13
N SER A 135 3.84 0.53 4.87
CA SER A 135 5.21 0.30 5.32
C SER A 135 5.64 1.17 6.51
N HIS A 136 4.67 1.84 7.18
CA HIS A 136 4.95 2.67 8.35
C HIS A 136 3.90 2.45 9.44
N ILE A 137 4.07 1.37 10.21
CA ILE A 137 3.12 0.95 11.25
C ILE A 137 3.79 0.96 12.62
N HIS A 138 3.15 1.62 13.59
CA HIS A 138 3.41 1.43 15.00
C HIS A 138 2.52 0.30 15.52
N PHE A 139 3.11 -0.86 15.83
CA PHE A 139 2.35 -2.00 16.36
C PHE A 139 2.06 -1.80 17.85
N ILE A 140 1.12 -0.91 18.15
CA ILE A 140 0.67 -0.59 19.52
C ILE A 140 -0.57 -1.41 19.87
N CYS A 141 -1.67 -1.22 19.12
CA CYS A 141 -2.94 -1.90 19.33
C CYS A 141 -3.22 -2.84 18.14
N PRO A 142 -3.40 -4.15 18.38
CA PRO A 142 -3.59 -5.11 17.30
C PRO A 142 -4.88 -4.92 16.50
N GLN A 143 -5.91 -4.25 17.06
CA GLN A 143 -7.18 -3.99 16.38
C GLN A 143 -7.02 -3.12 15.13
N GLN A 144 -5.95 -2.34 15.01
CA GLN A 144 -5.64 -1.62 13.76
C GLN A 144 -5.50 -2.53 12.54
N VAL A 145 -5.20 -3.83 12.74
CA VAL A 145 -5.09 -4.81 11.65
C VAL A 145 -6.45 -5.03 10.97
N ASP A 146 -7.54 -4.99 11.73
CA ASP A 146 -8.90 -5.08 11.19
C ASP A 146 -9.22 -3.83 10.36
N ASP A 147 -8.86 -2.63 10.86
CA ASP A 147 -9.05 -1.38 10.11
C ASP A 147 -8.23 -1.36 8.82
N ALA A 148 -6.99 -1.87 8.87
CA ALA A 148 -6.16 -2.03 7.69
C ALA A 148 -6.84 -2.93 6.67
N LEU A 149 -7.21 -4.14 7.06
CA LEU A 149 -7.85 -5.11 6.17
C LEU A 149 -9.13 -4.54 5.56
N MET A 150 -10.03 -3.99 6.40
CA MET A 150 -11.32 -3.45 5.95
C MET A 150 -11.20 -2.18 5.09
N SER A 151 -10.00 -1.59 5.00
CA SER A 151 -9.69 -0.50 4.06
C SER A 151 -9.04 -0.95 2.75
N GLY A 152 -8.73 -2.25 2.62
CA GLY A 152 -8.02 -2.80 1.45
C GLY A 152 -6.49 -2.88 1.61
N ILE A 153 -5.96 -2.61 2.79
CA ILE A 153 -4.55 -2.84 3.13
C ILE A 153 -4.39 -4.31 3.53
N THR A 154 -3.66 -5.07 2.74
CA THR A 154 -3.46 -6.52 2.94
C THR A 154 -2.10 -6.90 3.48
N SER A 155 -1.19 -5.92 3.55
CA SER A 155 0.16 -6.09 4.05
C SER A 155 0.58 -4.89 4.89
N MET A 156 1.26 -5.15 6.01
CA MET A 156 1.71 -4.12 6.95
C MET A 156 3.15 -4.41 7.37
N LEU A 157 3.98 -3.38 7.40
CA LEU A 157 5.35 -3.45 7.89
C LEU A 157 5.62 -2.27 8.83
N GLY A 158 6.21 -2.57 9.97
CA GLY A 158 6.55 -1.57 10.96
C GLY A 158 7.27 -2.19 12.15
N GLY A 159 7.18 -1.55 13.29
CA GLY A 159 7.80 -2.06 14.51
C GLY A 159 6.97 -1.76 15.73
N GLY A 160 7.30 -2.46 16.80
CA GLY A 160 6.68 -2.27 18.09
C GLY A 160 6.36 -3.56 18.82
N THR A 161 5.85 -3.41 20.05
CA THR A 161 5.56 -4.52 20.96
C THR A 161 4.31 -4.24 21.81
N GLY A 162 3.44 -3.34 21.38
CA GLY A 162 2.34 -2.83 22.19
C GLY A 162 2.58 -1.41 22.70
N PRO A 163 1.90 -0.95 23.76
CA PRO A 163 1.97 0.43 24.24
C PRO A 163 3.21 0.74 25.11
N ALA A 164 4.33 0.08 24.86
CA ALA A 164 5.60 0.41 25.51
C ALA A 164 6.16 1.72 24.94
N HIS A 165 6.79 2.55 25.76
CA HIS A 165 7.31 3.86 25.35
C HIS A 165 8.28 3.77 24.16
N GLY A 166 9.16 2.77 24.14
CA GLY A 166 10.06 2.53 23.01
C GLY A 166 9.38 2.15 21.69
N THR A 167 8.18 1.58 21.74
CA THR A 167 7.33 1.28 20.59
C THR A 167 6.45 2.48 20.21
N PHE A 168 5.92 3.12 21.22
CA PHE A 168 4.94 4.19 21.11
C PHE A 168 5.41 5.29 20.15
N ALA A 169 6.67 5.70 20.30
CA ALA A 169 7.26 6.76 19.50
C ALA A 169 7.99 6.26 18.23
N THR A 170 8.51 5.01 18.18
CA THR A 170 9.67 4.76 17.34
C THR A 170 9.52 3.73 16.21
N THR A 171 8.44 2.96 16.14
CA THR A 171 8.30 1.85 15.16
C THR A 171 9.45 0.82 15.19
N CYS A 172 10.06 0.61 16.34
CA CYS A 172 11.16 -0.34 16.53
C CYS A 172 10.71 -1.56 17.33
N THR A 173 11.03 -2.76 16.86
CA THR A 173 10.89 -4.00 17.64
C THR A 173 12.26 -4.39 18.19
N PRO A 174 12.54 -4.21 19.49
CA PRO A 174 13.90 -4.37 20.01
C PRO A 174 14.19 -5.81 20.38
N GLY A 175 15.32 -6.32 19.89
CA GLY A 175 15.92 -7.57 20.31
C GLY A 175 15.18 -8.86 19.95
N PRO A 176 15.87 -10.01 20.09
CA PRO A 176 15.37 -11.32 19.66
C PRO A 176 14.09 -11.75 20.35
N PHE A 177 13.95 -11.44 21.64
CA PHE A 177 12.77 -11.83 22.42
C PHE A 177 11.51 -11.21 21.86
N HIS A 178 11.51 -9.89 21.65
CA HIS A 178 10.32 -9.18 21.16
C HIS A 178 10.01 -9.50 19.70
N ILE A 179 11.03 -9.57 18.84
CA ILE A 179 10.87 -9.97 17.44
C ILE A 179 10.20 -11.35 17.36
N ALA A 180 10.68 -12.32 18.14
CA ALA A 180 10.06 -13.65 18.19
C ALA A 180 8.59 -13.61 18.64
N ARG A 181 8.24 -12.81 19.67
CA ARG A 181 6.85 -12.69 20.14
C ARG A 181 5.95 -12.06 19.08
N MET A 182 6.42 -11.02 18.38
CA MET A 182 5.65 -10.37 17.32
C MET A 182 5.45 -11.30 16.12
N ILE A 183 6.47 -12.06 15.73
CA ILE A 183 6.34 -13.07 14.66
C ILE A 183 5.32 -14.16 15.06
N GLN A 184 5.32 -14.61 16.32
CA GLN A 184 4.34 -15.59 16.80
C GLN A 184 2.92 -15.02 16.83
N ALA A 185 2.76 -13.75 17.21
CA ALA A 185 1.46 -13.09 17.20
C ALA A 185 0.88 -12.96 15.79
N ALA A 186 1.73 -12.91 14.76
CA ALA A 186 1.31 -12.78 13.37
C ALA A 186 0.40 -13.92 12.89
N ASP A 187 0.47 -15.11 13.48
CA ASP A 187 -0.40 -16.24 13.16
C ASP A 187 -1.89 -15.98 13.43
N ALA A 188 -2.22 -14.92 14.19
CA ALA A 188 -3.58 -14.56 14.53
C ALA A 188 -4.26 -13.60 13.54
N PHE A 189 -3.55 -13.08 12.54
CA PHE A 189 -4.06 -11.99 11.69
C PHE A 189 -4.11 -12.38 10.20
N PRO A 190 -5.21 -12.12 9.49
CA PRO A 190 -5.35 -12.47 8.07
C PRO A 190 -4.68 -11.45 7.13
N VAL A 191 -3.52 -10.94 7.49
CA VAL A 191 -2.70 -9.99 6.70
C VAL A 191 -1.25 -10.44 6.68
N ASN A 192 -0.50 -9.99 5.69
CA ASN A 192 0.94 -10.19 5.68
C ASN A 192 1.60 -9.20 6.62
N LEU A 193 2.49 -9.66 7.46
CA LEU A 193 3.15 -8.82 8.47
C LEU A 193 4.67 -8.87 8.33
N GLY A 194 5.32 -7.72 8.51
CA GLY A 194 6.76 -7.60 8.61
C GLY A 194 7.16 -6.77 9.83
N PHE A 195 8.20 -7.18 10.54
CA PHE A 195 8.67 -6.49 11.75
C PHE A 195 10.04 -5.91 11.56
N ALA A 196 10.17 -4.61 11.86
CA ALA A 196 11.42 -3.88 11.81
C ALA A 196 12.13 -3.94 13.16
N GLY A 197 13.38 -4.37 13.15
CA GLY A 197 14.25 -4.33 14.31
C GLY A 197 14.73 -2.90 14.61
N LYS A 198 15.12 -2.63 15.86
CA LYS A 198 15.74 -1.36 16.24
C LYS A 198 17.10 -1.21 15.55
N GLY A 199 17.24 -0.14 14.74
CA GLY A 199 18.47 0.15 13.97
C GLY A 199 19.51 0.99 14.72
N ASN A 200 19.14 1.60 15.83
CA ASN A 200 20.00 2.50 16.58
C ASN A 200 21.01 1.69 17.44
N ALA A 201 22.15 1.42 16.84
CA ALA A 201 23.32 0.84 17.51
C ALA A 201 24.60 1.24 16.77
N SER A 202 25.65 1.57 17.50
CA SER A 202 26.94 1.99 16.94
C SER A 202 27.90 0.82 16.70
N ARG A 203 27.47 -0.44 16.93
CA ARG A 203 28.25 -1.65 16.68
C ARG A 203 27.40 -2.70 15.94
N PRO A 204 27.98 -3.47 15.00
CA PRO A 204 27.23 -4.39 14.13
C PRO A 204 26.50 -5.50 14.88
N ALA A 205 27.11 -6.10 15.89
CA ALA A 205 26.64 -7.32 16.53
C ALA A 205 25.17 -7.27 16.99
N ALA A 206 24.75 -6.13 17.58
CA ALA A 206 23.36 -5.96 18.03
C ALA A 206 22.36 -5.93 16.86
N LEU A 207 22.73 -5.33 15.74
CA LEU A 207 21.90 -5.26 14.55
C LEU A 207 21.83 -6.61 13.82
N GLU A 208 22.95 -7.31 13.74
CA GLU A 208 23.03 -8.67 13.20
C GLU A 208 22.12 -9.64 13.98
N GLU A 209 22.12 -9.52 15.31
CA GLU A 209 21.25 -10.30 16.19
C GLU A 209 19.78 -10.09 15.85
N MET A 210 19.33 -8.85 15.66
CA MET A 210 17.96 -8.52 15.28
C MET A 210 17.59 -9.10 13.91
N VAL A 211 18.44 -8.94 12.91
CA VAL A 211 18.24 -9.49 11.56
C VAL A 211 18.17 -11.02 11.60
N LYS A 212 19.09 -11.68 12.32
CA LYS A 212 19.10 -13.16 12.50
C LYS A 212 17.86 -13.66 13.24
N SER A 213 17.24 -12.81 14.08
CA SER A 213 16.02 -13.12 14.83
C SER A 213 14.73 -12.92 14.04
N GLY A 214 14.82 -12.47 12.78
CA GLY A 214 13.66 -12.38 11.90
C GLY A 214 13.25 -10.97 11.46
N ALA A 215 13.90 -9.92 11.98
CA ALA A 215 13.63 -8.57 11.49
C ALA A 215 13.82 -8.49 9.98
N CYS A 216 12.79 -8.04 9.26
CA CYS A 216 12.80 -7.90 7.80
C CYS A 216 13.32 -6.53 7.32
N ALA A 217 13.47 -5.59 8.25
CA ALA A 217 14.04 -4.27 8.07
C ALA A 217 14.66 -3.79 9.38
N LEU A 218 15.43 -2.70 9.32
CA LEU A 218 15.96 -2.01 10.51
C LEU A 218 15.40 -0.59 10.54
N LYS A 219 14.96 -0.12 11.70
CA LYS A 219 14.40 1.22 11.89
C LYS A 219 15.31 2.07 12.78
N LEU A 220 15.71 3.21 12.25
CA LEU A 220 16.38 4.30 12.96
C LEU A 220 15.34 5.34 13.40
N HIS A 221 15.42 5.78 14.65
CA HIS A 221 14.58 6.83 15.20
C HIS A 221 15.38 7.74 16.14
N GLU A 222 15.12 9.05 16.10
CA GLU A 222 15.86 10.05 16.90
C GLU A 222 15.81 9.78 18.40
N ASP A 223 14.68 9.34 18.96
CA ASP A 223 14.54 9.04 20.38
C ASP A 223 15.54 7.97 20.88
N TRP A 224 16.07 7.18 19.97
CA TRP A 224 17.12 6.21 20.24
C TRP A 224 18.51 6.68 19.84
N GLY A 225 18.65 7.94 19.38
CA GLY A 225 19.91 8.52 18.91
C GLY A 225 20.23 8.18 17.45
N THR A 226 19.70 8.98 16.52
CA THR A 226 19.97 8.83 15.07
C THR A 226 21.23 9.61 14.67
N THR A 227 22.35 9.26 15.27
CA THR A 227 23.65 9.86 14.98
C THR A 227 24.22 9.41 13.65
N PRO A 228 25.12 10.17 13.00
CA PRO A 228 25.81 9.70 11.79
C PRO A 228 26.48 8.34 11.92
N ALA A 229 27.04 8.03 13.11
CA ALA A 229 27.66 6.74 13.39
C ALA A 229 26.62 5.60 13.44
N ALA A 230 25.45 5.83 14.06
CA ALA A 230 24.36 4.84 14.10
C ALA A 230 23.80 4.59 12.70
N ILE A 231 23.61 5.66 11.91
CA ILE A 231 23.14 5.55 10.50
C ILE A 231 24.12 4.72 9.67
N ASP A 232 25.41 5.04 9.74
CA ASP A 232 26.44 4.35 8.96
C ASP A 232 26.55 2.87 9.32
N ASN A 233 26.55 2.55 10.62
CA ASN A 233 26.57 1.17 11.09
C ASN A 233 25.32 0.39 10.66
N CYS A 234 24.13 1.01 10.80
CA CYS A 234 22.86 0.39 10.41
C CYS A 234 22.84 0.05 8.91
N LEU A 235 23.25 1.00 8.07
CA LEU A 235 23.31 0.80 6.62
C LEU A 235 24.34 -0.25 6.23
N SER A 236 25.47 -0.34 6.93
CA SER A 236 26.50 -1.35 6.66
C SER A 236 25.99 -2.77 6.95
N VAL A 237 25.37 -2.98 8.10
CA VAL A 237 24.74 -4.27 8.43
C VAL A 237 23.59 -4.60 7.45
N ALA A 238 22.80 -3.59 7.08
CA ALA A 238 21.73 -3.80 6.12
C ALA A 238 22.24 -4.22 4.74
N ASP A 239 23.37 -3.67 4.28
CA ASP A 239 24.03 -4.08 3.03
C ASP A 239 24.49 -5.54 3.08
N ASP A 240 25.06 -5.99 4.21
CA ASP A 240 25.52 -7.38 4.39
C ASP A 240 24.36 -8.40 4.41
N TYR A 241 23.22 -8.02 4.95
CA TYR A 241 22.06 -8.93 5.14
C TYR A 241 20.92 -8.75 4.13
N ASP A 242 21.01 -7.77 3.23
CA ASP A 242 19.97 -7.42 2.25
C ASP A 242 18.61 -7.17 2.91
N VAL A 243 18.58 -6.26 3.87
CA VAL A 243 17.37 -5.74 4.50
C VAL A 243 17.25 -4.22 4.32
N GLN A 244 16.04 -3.68 4.30
CA GLN A 244 15.85 -2.23 4.16
C GLN A 244 16.16 -1.51 5.48
N VAL A 245 16.64 -0.27 5.38
CA VAL A 245 16.74 0.67 6.51
C VAL A 245 15.67 1.74 6.35
N MET A 246 14.88 1.94 7.38
CA MET A 246 13.89 3.01 7.50
C MET A 246 14.38 4.04 8.50
N ILE A 247 14.18 5.31 8.23
CA ILE A 247 14.66 6.38 9.11
C ILE A 247 13.60 7.43 9.40
N HIS A 248 13.41 7.71 10.68
CA HIS A 248 12.94 8.97 11.22
C HIS A 248 14.18 9.77 11.57
N THR A 249 14.43 10.87 10.87
CA THR A 249 15.65 11.65 11.03
C THR A 249 15.61 12.55 12.27
N ASP A 250 16.74 13.16 12.60
CA ASP A 250 16.94 13.96 13.80
C ASP A 250 16.17 15.29 13.72
N THR A 251 15.00 15.34 14.33
CA THR A 251 14.11 16.53 14.31
C THR A 251 14.74 17.75 14.96
N LEU A 252 15.42 17.56 16.07
CA LEU A 252 15.98 18.63 16.89
C LEU A 252 17.38 19.07 16.45
N ASN A 253 17.93 18.44 15.39
CA ASN A 253 19.31 18.67 14.93
C ASN A 253 20.36 18.45 16.04
N GLU A 254 20.12 17.52 16.97
CA GLU A 254 21.03 17.22 18.08
C GLU A 254 22.36 16.62 17.63
N SER A 255 22.32 15.89 16.50
CA SER A 255 23.49 15.19 15.94
C SER A 255 24.02 15.84 14.65
N GLY A 256 23.55 17.01 14.30
CA GLY A 256 23.88 17.74 13.09
C GLY A 256 22.67 18.09 12.25
N PHE A 257 22.88 18.80 11.16
CA PHE A 257 21.83 19.22 10.23
C PHE A 257 21.52 18.13 9.18
N VAL A 258 20.53 18.37 8.32
CA VAL A 258 20.12 17.43 7.28
C VAL A 258 21.29 17.01 6.38
N GLU A 259 22.22 17.89 6.11
CA GLU A 259 23.42 17.64 5.30
C GLU A 259 24.34 16.58 5.96
N ASP A 260 24.46 16.56 7.29
CA ASP A 260 25.25 15.58 8.03
C ASP A 260 24.57 14.20 7.98
N THR A 261 23.24 14.17 8.09
CA THR A 261 22.45 12.96 7.90
C THR A 261 22.58 12.41 6.48
N ILE A 262 22.46 13.27 5.45
CA ILE A 262 22.64 12.88 4.04
C ILE A 262 24.06 12.33 3.80
N LYS A 263 25.07 12.94 4.41
CA LYS A 263 26.48 12.50 4.33
C LYS A 263 26.67 11.12 4.95
N ALA A 264 25.96 10.82 6.05
CA ALA A 264 26.00 9.52 6.71
C ALA A 264 25.38 8.41 5.85
N PHE A 265 24.47 8.71 4.94
CA PHE A 265 23.93 7.73 3.97
C PHE A 265 25.01 7.20 3.04
N LYS A 266 26.04 7.97 2.71
CA LYS A 266 27.13 7.60 1.79
C LYS A 266 26.62 7.07 0.44
N GLY A 267 25.50 7.62 -0.05
CA GLY A 267 24.87 7.19 -1.30
C GLY A 267 24.16 5.83 -1.26
N ARG A 268 24.09 5.18 -0.10
CA ARG A 268 23.37 3.90 0.08
C ARG A 268 21.87 4.12 0.11
N THR A 269 21.11 3.12 -0.34
CA THR A 269 19.65 3.17 -0.35
C THR A 269 19.09 3.23 1.08
N ILE A 270 18.10 4.11 1.28
CA ILE A 270 17.39 4.26 2.56
C ILE A 270 15.95 4.69 2.30
N HIS A 271 15.02 4.18 3.10
CA HIS A 271 13.61 4.63 3.10
C HIS A 271 13.45 5.75 4.14
N ALA A 272 13.24 6.96 3.70
CA ALA A 272 12.97 8.10 4.57
C ALA A 272 11.46 8.24 4.84
N PHE A 273 11.08 8.21 6.10
CA PHE A 273 9.72 8.39 6.57
C PHE A 273 9.34 9.88 6.60
N HIS A 274 8.03 10.17 6.55
CA HIS A 274 7.44 11.53 6.64
C HIS A 274 8.39 12.61 6.09
N THR A 275 8.79 12.40 4.83
CA THR A 275 9.77 13.27 4.13
C THR A 275 9.28 14.71 3.94
N GLU A 276 8.02 14.96 4.24
CA GLU A 276 7.42 16.30 4.30
C GLU A 276 7.84 17.10 5.56
N GLY A 277 8.33 16.42 6.59
CA GLY A 277 8.81 17.04 7.82
C GLY A 277 7.76 17.22 8.92
N ALA A 278 6.46 17.15 8.63
CA ALA A 278 5.42 17.34 9.64
C ALA A 278 5.38 16.21 10.68
N GLY A 279 5.60 14.97 10.27
CA GLY A 279 5.66 13.80 11.16
C GLY A 279 6.96 13.67 11.95
N GLY A 280 7.97 14.44 11.65
CA GLY A 280 9.31 14.39 12.26
C GLY A 280 10.42 14.44 11.23
N GLY A 281 11.63 14.61 11.70
CA GLY A 281 12.81 14.77 10.87
C GLY A 281 13.24 16.24 10.75
N HIS A 282 14.44 16.46 10.25
CA HIS A 282 14.99 17.81 10.05
C HIS A 282 13.98 18.75 9.37
N ALA A 283 13.22 19.51 10.14
CA ALA A 283 12.18 20.39 9.61
C ALA A 283 12.74 21.82 9.41
N PRO A 284 12.48 22.45 8.27
CA PRO A 284 11.76 21.96 7.10
C PRO A 284 12.63 21.18 6.09
N ASP A 285 13.92 21.11 6.34
CA ASP A 285 14.95 20.71 5.36
C ASP A 285 14.90 19.25 4.92
N ILE A 286 14.28 18.36 5.68
CA ILE A 286 14.17 16.94 5.33
C ILE A 286 13.60 16.73 3.92
N MET A 287 12.75 17.62 3.44
CA MET A 287 12.14 17.51 2.12
C MET A 287 13.18 17.47 0.98
N LYS A 288 14.38 18.04 1.19
CA LYS A 288 15.51 17.97 0.24
C LYS A 288 15.85 16.53 -0.16
N VAL A 289 15.68 15.55 0.76
CA VAL A 289 16.03 14.16 0.48
C VAL A 289 15.13 13.51 -0.57
N ALA A 290 13.93 14.04 -0.82
CA ALA A 290 13.06 13.56 -1.89
C ALA A 290 13.66 13.76 -3.29
N GLY A 291 14.60 14.66 -3.45
CA GLY A 291 15.38 14.86 -4.68
C GLY A 291 16.58 13.92 -4.85
N LEU A 292 16.92 13.11 -3.84
CA LEU A 292 18.11 12.27 -3.89
C LEU A 292 17.85 10.92 -4.55
N LYS A 293 18.84 10.47 -5.34
CA LYS A 293 18.72 9.21 -6.13
C LYS A 293 18.68 7.95 -5.28
N ASN A 294 19.27 7.98 -4.10
CA ASN A 294 19.39 6.84 -3.18
C ASN A 294 18.33 6.83 -2.07
N VAL A 295 17.50 7.86 -1.98
CA VAL A 295 16.43 7.93 -0.96
C VAL A 295 15.11 7.51 -1.56
N LEU A 296 14.40 6.64 -0.87
CA LEU A 296 13.04 6.20 -1.17
C LEU A 296 12.09 6.93 -0.22
N PRO A 297 11.51 8.08 -0.61
CA PRO A 297 10.74 8.90 0.32
C PRO A 297 9.29 8.44 0.41
N SER A 298 8.74 8.48 1.62
CA SER A 298 7.31 8.32 1.87
C SER A 298 6.73 9.52 2.62
N SER A 299 5.45 9.77 2.35
CA SER A 299 4.62 10.67 3.13
C SER A 299 3.76 9.90 4.10
N THR A 300 3.27 10.59 5.12
CA THR A 300 2.23 10.11 6.03
C THR A 300 0.87 10.70 5.66
N ASN A 301 -0.19 9.94 5.86
CA ASN A 301 -1.50 10.30 5.36
C ASN A 301 -2.20 11.49 6.05
N PRO A 302 -1.91 11.88 7.30
CA PRO A 302 -2.61 13.00 7.94
C PRO A 302 -2.39 14.35 7.23
N THR A 303 -1.21 14.59 6.65
CA THR A 303 -0.94 15.83 5.91
C THR A 303 -1.59 15.85 4.53
N ARG A 304 -2.20 14.73 4.11
CA ARG A 304 -2.71 14.54 2.75
C ARG A 304 -4.23 14.52 2.66
N PRO A 305 -4.78 15.19 1.67
CA PRO A 305 -4.21 16.36 0.97
C PRO A 305 -4.21 17.61 1.87
N PHE A 306 -3.49 18.66 1.49
CA PHE A 306 -3.56 19.95 2.17
C PHE A 306 -4.98 20.53 2.06
N THR A 307 -5.62 20.74 3.21
CA THR A 307 -6.97 21.31 3.36
C THR A 307 -6.95 22.55 4.23
N CYS A 308 -8.05 23.29 4.29
CA CYS A 308 -8.19 24.45 5.17
C CYS A 308 -8.01 24.11 6.67
N ASN A 309 -8.22 22.85 7.07
CA ASN A 309 -8.09 22.42 8.47
C ASN A 309 -6.75 21.74 8.77
N THR A 310 -5.93 21.39 7.77
CA THR A 310 -4.73 20.56 7.96
C THR A 310 -3.74 21.15 8.96
N ILE A 311 -3.56 22.46 8.96
CA ILE A 311 -2.59 23.12 9.86
C ILE A 311 -3.02 22.96 11.32
N ASP A 312 -4.27 23.31 11.63
CA ASP A 312 -4.80 23.26 13.00
C ASP A 312 -4.84 21.81 13.52
N GLU A 313 -5.35 20.88 12.71
CA GLU A 313 -5.38 19.45 13.05
C GLU A 313 -3.99 18.88 13.31
N HIS A 314 -2.98 19.33 12.55
CA HIS A 314 -1.62 18.84 12.70
C HIS A 314 -0.90 19.46 13.90
N LEU A 315 -1.12 20.74 14.18
CA LEU A 315 -0.61 21.37 15.40
C LEU A 315 -1.13 20.66 16.64
N ASP A 316 -2.45 20.43 16.72
CA ASP A 316 -3.06 19.67 17.84
C ASP A 316 -2.47 18.27 17.96
N MET A 317 -2.35 17.57 16.84
CA MET A 317 -1.79 16.22 16.82
C MET A 317 -0.34 16.19 17.27
N LEU A 318 0.49 17.12 16.82
CA LEU A 318 1.89 17.23 17.21
C LEU A 318 2.03 17.53 18.71
N MET A 319 1.22 18.47 19.23
CA MET A 319 1.19 18.78 20.65
C MET A 319 0.93 17.54 21.50
N VAL A 320 -0.06 16.73 21.11
CA VAL A 320 -0.40 15.48 21.83
C VAL A 320 0.70 14.43 21.69
N CYS A 321 1.20 14.18 20.50
CA CYS A 321 2.18 13.11 20.24
C CYS A 321 3.55 13.38 20.90
N HIS A 322 3.93 14.64 21.03
CA HIS A 322 5.20 15.03 21.66
C HIS A 322 5.06 15.49 23.12
N HIS A 323 3.87 15.30 23.72
CA HIS A 323 3.58 15.71 25.11
C HIS A 323 3.88 17.21 25.37
N LEU A 324 3.59 18.05 24.38
CA LEU A 324 3.78 19.49 24.46
C LEU A 324 2.58 20.16 25.17
N ASP A 325 2.83 21.32 25.78
CA ASP A 325 1.81 22.11 26.48
C ASP A 325 1.53 23.42 25.72
N PRO A 326 0.29 23.65 25.24
CA PRO A 326 -0.04 24.87 24.51
C PRO A 326 0.05 26.15 25.34
N SER A 327 0.17 26.04 26.66
CA SER A 327 0.41 27.19 27.56
C SER A 327 1.89 27.60 27.66
N ILE A 328 2.81 26.76 27.13
CA ILE A 328 4.25 27.00 27.11
C ILE A 328 4.63 27.54 25.74
N ALA A 329 5.16 28.76 25.70
CA ALA A 329 5.48 29.45 24.46
C ALA A 329 6.54 28.72 23.62
N GLU A 330 7.52 28.10 24.27
CA GLU A 330 8.58 27.31 23.63
C GLU A 330 8.03 26.04 22.97
N ASP A 331 7.10 25.37 23.60
CA ASP A 331 6.43 24.18 23.05
C ASP A 331 5.60 24.54 21.82
N LEU A 332 4.85 25.62 21.90
CA LEU A 332 4.08 26.15 20.77
C LEU A 332 5.00 26.56 19.60
N ALA A 333 6.08 27.28 19.89
CA ALA A 333 7.05 27.65 18.87
C ALA A 333 7.72 26.44 18.19
N PHE A 334 8.01 25.40 18.96
CA PHE A 334 8.50 24.13 18.43
C PHE A 334 7.48 23.48 17.47
N ALA A 335 6.23 23.39 17.87
CA ALA A 335 5.18 22.82 17.03
C ALA A 335 4.99 23.63 15.73
N GLU A 336 4.92 24.96 15.83
CA GLU A 336 4.79 25.86 14.68
C GLU A 336 6.02 25.85 13.76
N SER A 337 7.21 25.53 14.26
CA SER A 337 8.40 25.39 13.42
C SER A 337 8.32 24.18 12.49
N ARG A 338 7.53 23.17 12.81
CA ARG A 338 7.37 21.92 12.05
C ARG A 338 6.15 21.89 11.16
N ILE A 339 5.04 22.49 11.59
CA ILE A 339 3.78 22.47 10.87
C ILE A 339 3.62 23.79 10.11
N ARG A 340 3.88 23.72 8.80
CA ARG A 340 3.87 24.90 7.91
C ARG A 340 3.06 24.61 6.64
N LYS A 341 2.24 25.58 6.24
CA LYS A 341 1.42 25.48 5.02
C LYS A 341 2.28 25.37 3.76
N GLU A 342 3.46 25.99 3.74
CA GLU A 342 4.36 26.02 2.59
C GLU A 342 4.86 24.60 2.26
N THR A 343 5.37 23.88 3.25
CA THR A 343 5.87 22.51 3.08
C THR A 343 4.73 21.52 2.81
N ILE A 344 3.60 21.65 3.50
CA ILE A 344 2.42 20.79 3.30
C ILE A 344 1.80 20.99 1.92
N ALA A 345 1.74 22.23 1.41
CA ALA A 345 1.29 22.51 0.05
C ALA A 345 2.25 21.94 -1.01
N ALA A 346 3.56 22.09 -0.79
CA ALA A 346 4.57 21.54 -1.69
C ALA A 346 4.53 20.01 -1.76
N GLU A 347 4.20 19.35 -0.67
CA GLU A 347 4.07 17.90 -0.58
C GLU A 347 3.04 17.34 -1.57
N ASP A 348 1.84 17.96 -1.70
CA ASP A 348 0.83 17.54 -2.69
C ASP A 348 1.41 17.56 -4.11
N ILE A 349 2.14 18.64 -4.43
CA ILE A 349 2.76 18.81 -5.75
C ILE A 349 3.87 17.79 -5.98
N LEU A 350 4.69 17.51 -4.97
CA LEU A 350 5.75 16.50 -5.06
C LEU A 350 5.20 15.08 -5.27
N HIS A 351 4.01 14.79 -4.71
CA HIS A 351 3.30 13.55 -5.03
C HIS A 351 2.89 13.49 -6.50
N ASP A 352 2.34 14.58 -7.02
CA ASP A 352 1.88 14.65 -8.42
C ASP A 352 3.06 14.63 -9.41
N LEU A 353 4.20 15.23 -9.06
CA LEU A 353 5.45 15.15 -9.82
C LEU A 353 6.10 13.75 -9.77
N GLY A 354 5.69 12.88 -8.85
CA GLY A 354 6.33 11.59 -8.62
C GLY A 354 7.68 11.68 -7.89
N ALA A 355 7.91 12.76 -7.16
CA ALA A 355 9.10 12.94 -6.32
C ALA A 355 8.94 12.25 -4.95
N LEU A 356 7.73 12.19 -4.40
CA LEU A 356 7.38 11.35 -3.26
C LEU A 356 6.88 10.00 -3.76
N SER A 357 7.62 8.95 -3.41
CA SER A 357 7.47 7.63 -4.04
C SER A 357 6.37 6.77 -3.44
N MET A 358 6.09 6.95 -2.16
CA MET A 358 5.18 6.11 -1.38
C MET A 358 4.25 6.94 -0.49
N MET A 359 3.08 6.35 -0.20
CA MET A 359 2.14 6.81 0.82
C MET A 359 2.05 5.75 1.90
N ALA A 360 2.19 6.14 3.16
CA ALA A 360 2.09 5.29 4.33
C ALA A 360 1.21 5.97 5.40
N SER A 361 0.95 5.30 6.51
CA SER A 361 0.05 5.87 7.51
C SER A 361 0.73 6.59 8.66
N ASP A 362 1.81 6.08 9.19
CA ASP A 362 2.27 6.41 10.54
C ASP A 362 1.22 6.02 11.60
N SER A 363 0.61 4.84 11.39
CA SER A 363 -0.55 4.39 12.16
C SER A 363 -0.25 4.30 13.65
N GLN A 364 -1.17 4.85 14.46
CA GLN A 364 -1.15 4.92 15.92
C GLN A 364 -0.09 5.85 16.53
N ALA A 365 0.69 6.57 15.70
CA ALA A 365 1.43 7.75 16.12
C ALA A 365 0.71 9.01 15.60
N MET A 366 1.00 9.45 14.36
CA MET A 366 0.36 10.65 13.82
C MET A 366 -0.65 10.36 12.70
N GLY A 367 -0.89 9.09 12.32
CA GLY A 367 -1.75 8.75 11.21
C GLY A 367 -2.67 7.55 11.43
N ARG A 368 -3.36 7.15 10.35
CA ARG A 368 -4.42 6.13 10.38
C ARG A 368 -4.27 5.18 9.21
N VAL A 369 -4.03 3.90 9.49
CA VAL A 369 -3.88 2.86 8.47
C VAL A 369 -5.10 2.76 7.55
N GLY A 370 -6.30 2.93 8.09
CA GLY A 370 -7.55 2.89 7.33
C GLY A 370 -7.74 4.02 6.32
N GLU A 371 -6.86 5.02 6.29
CA GLU A 371 -6.97 6.19 5.41
C GLU A 371 -5.89 6.27 4.32
N VAL A 372 -4.95 5.33 4.26
CA VAL A 372 -3.86 5.37 3.27
C VAL A 372 -4.39 5.48 1.84
N ILE A 373 -5.32 4.61 1.47
CA ILE A 373 -5.88 4.56 0.11
C ILE A 373 -6.72 5.81 -0.17
N ILE A 374 -7.62 6.15 0.74
CA ILE A 374 -8.49 7.34 0.59
C ILE A 374 -7.66 8.61 0.40
N ARG A 375 -6.72 8.88 1.30
CA ARG A 375 -5.90 10.11 1.25
C ARG A 375 -5.03 10.16 0.00
N THR A 376 -4.56 9.01 -0.48
CA THR A 376 -3.84 8.94 -1.76
C THR A 376 -4.72 9.41 -2.92
N TRP A 377 -5.96 8.94 -3.02
CA TRP A 377 -6.86 9.32 -4.11
C TRP A 377 -7.45 10.72 -3.96
N GLN A 378 -7.68 11.19 -2.74
CA GLN A 378 -8.04 12.59 -2.47
C GLN A 378 -6.94 13.55 -2.92
N THR A 379 -5.67 13.20 -2.70
CA THR A 379 -4.51 13.97 -3.19
C THR A 379 -4.49 13.98 -4.73
N ALA A 380 -4.71 12.84 -5.37
CA ALA A 380 -4.76 12.74 -6.84
C ALA A 380 -5.87 13.61 -7.43
N ASP A 381 -7.05 13.61 -6.84
CA ASP A 381 -8.19 14.43 -7.26
C ASP A 381 -7.91 15.92 -7.09
N LYS A 382 -7.41 16.33 -5.92
CA LYS A 382 -7.02 17.72 -5.67
C LYS A 382 -5.98 18.21 -6.69
N MET A 383 -4.96 17.39 -6.96
CA MET A 383 -3.92 17.75 -7.91
C MET A 383 -4.46 17.84 -9.34
N LYS A 384 -5.39 16.98 -9.74
CA LYS A 384 -6.07 17.13 -11.04
C LYS A 384 -6.83 18.46 -11.11
N LYS A 385 -7.60 18.81 -10.09
CA LYS A 385 -8.39 20.05 -10.04
C LYS A 385 -7.50 21.30 -10.11
N GLN A 386 -6.37 21.30 -9.43
CA GLN A 386 -5.51 22.49 -9.32
C GLN A 386 -4.41 22.57 -10.38
N ARG A 387 -3.92 21.43 -10.87
CA ARG A 387 -2.80 21.38 -11.83
C ARG A 387 -3.21 20.89 -13.23
N GLY A 388 -4.48 20.46 -13.39
CA GLY A 388 -4.96 19.93 -14.65
C GLY A 388 -4.44 18.51 -14.95
N ARG A 389 -4.43 18.17 -16.24
CA ARG A 389 -4.02 16.85 -16.75
C ARG A 389 -2.51 16.79 -16.94
N PHE A 390 -1.95 15.59 -16.83
CA PHE A 390 -0.56 15.39 -17.22
C PHE A 390 -0.40 15.53 -18.73
N LYS A 391 0.78 16.03 -19.15
CA LYS A 391 1.11 16.18 -20.59
C LYS A 391 1.20 14.82 -21.30
N GLU A 392 1.51 13.78 -20.56
CA GLU A 392 1.64 12.39 -21.03
C GLU A 392 0.28 11.68 -21.21
N GLU A 393 -0.81 12.23 -20.68
CA GLU A 393 -2.14 11.63 -20.84
C GLU A 393 -2.60 11.67 -22.30
N LYS A 394 -3.02 10.52 -22.80
CA LYS A 394 -3.58 10.37 -24.14
C LYS A 394 -5.10 10.34 -24.05
N GLY A 395 -5.76 11.18 -24.85
CA GLY A 395 -7.22 11.25 -24.80
C GLY A 395 -7.71 11.99 -23.55
N ASP A 396 -8.95 11.77 -23.15
CA ASP A 396 -9.65 12.49 -22.09
C ASP A 396 -9.87 11.58 -20.87
N ASN A 397 -8.74 11.14 -20.29
CA ASN A 397 -8.67 10.26 -19.13
C ASN A 397 -7.50 10.65 -18.22
N ASP A 398 -7.36 9.97 -17.07
CA ASP A 398 -6.32 10.18 -16.07
C ASP A 398 -5.49 8.92 -15.82
N ASN A 399 -5.28 8.10 -16.84
CA ASN A 399 -4.63 6.80 -16.73
C ASN A 399 -3.20 6.89 -16.19
N VAL A 400 -2.42 7.88 -16.62
CA VAL A 400 -1.04 8.08 -16.15
C VAL A 400 -1.05 8.45 -14.67
N ARG A 401 -1.93 9.39 -14.28
CA ARG A 401 -2.08 9.76 -12.86
C ARG A 401 -2.56 8.56 -12.04
N ALA A 402 -3.57 7.83 -12.50
CA ALA A 402 -4.08 6.66 -11.79
C ALA A 402 -3.00 5.60 -11.57
N LYS A 403 -2.20 5.27 -12.58
CA LYS A 403 -1.06 4.35 -12.47
C LYS A 403 0.02 4.86 -11.51
N ARG A 404 0.30 6.18 -11.48
CA ARG A 404 1.23 6.81 -10.55
C ARG A 404 0.77 6.66 -9.09
N TYR A 405 -0.50 6.95 -8.83
CA TYR A 405 -1.02 6.97 -7.47
C TYR A 405 -1.29 5.59 -6.90
N VAL A 406 -1.78 4.63 -7.69
CA VAL A 406 -1.93 3.24 -7.21
C VAL A 406 -0.58 2.61 -6.85
N ALA A 407 0.48 2.94 -7.57
CA ALA A 407 1.82 2.43 -7.29
C ALA A 407 2.36 2.85 -5.91
N LYS A 408 1.90 3.99 -5.36
CA LYS A 408 2.41 4.56 -4.10
C LYS A 408 2.12 3.71 -2.86
N TYR A 409 1.04 2.94 -2.87
CA TYR A 409 0.64 2.09 -1.75
C TYR A 409 0.55 0.60 -2.13
N THR A 410 1.01 0.22 -3.31
CA THR A 410 1.03 -1.16 -3.78
C THR A 410 2.45 -1.59 -4.12
N ILE A 411 2.89 -1.38 -5.37
CA ILE A 411 4.17 -1.92 -5.87
C ILE A 411 5.39 -1.19 -5.28
N ASN A 412 5.33 0.12 -5.06
CA ASN A 412 6.51 0.87 -4.60
C ASN A 412 6.96 0.49 -3.18
N PRO A 413 6.08 0.41 -2.15
CA PRO A 413 6.50 -0.12 -0.86
C PRO A 413 6.94 -1.58 -0.94
N ALA A 414 6.35 -2.40 -1.83
CA ALA A 414 6.77 -3.78 -2.03
C ALA A 414 8.20 -3.87 -2.62
N ILE A 415 8.56 -2.99 -3.55
CA ILE A 415 9.92 -2.85 -4.08
C ILE A 415 10.86 -2.36 -2.97
N ALA A 416 10.50 -1.28 -2.29
CA ALA A 416 11.33 -0.69 -1.24
C ALA A 416 11.70 -1.69 -0.15
N HIS A 417 10.78 -2.58 0.21
CA HIS A 417 10.96 -3.57 1.27
C HIS A 417 11.27 -4.99 0.77
N GLY A 418 11.56 -5.15 -0.54
CA GLY A 418 12.08 -6.40 -1.09
C GLY A 418 11.09 -7.56 -1.15
N VAL A 419 9.79 -7.27 -1.26
CA VAL A 419 8.72 -8.27 -1.35
C VAL A 419 7.90 -8.17 -2.65
N SER A 420 8.33 -7.33 -3.58
CA SER A 420 7.64 -7.15 -4.88
C SER A 420 7.59 -8.41 -5.76
N HIS A 421 8.39 -9.41 -5.43
CA HIS A 421 8.35 -10.70 -6.12
C HIS A 421 7.16 -11.58 -5.67
N VAL A 422 6.49 -11.24 -4.57
CA VAL A 422 5.36 -12.01 -4.03
C VAL A 422 4.07 -11.21 -3.93
N ILE A 423 4.12 -9.88 -3.77
CA ILE A 423 2.95 -9.00 -3.62
C ILE A 423 3.11 -7.67 -4.38
N GLY A 424 2.11 -6.81 -4.31
CA GLY A 424 2.17 -5.40 -4.71
C GLY A 424 1.66 -5.11 -6.12
N SER A 425 1.25 -6.12 -6.88
CA SER A 425 0.61 -5.92 -8.19
C SER A 425 -0.21 -7.12 -8.60
N VAL A 426 -1.12 -6.92 -9.54
CA VAL A 426 -1.92 -7.97 -10.18
C VAL A 426 -1.09 -8.55 -11.32
N GLU A 427 -0.21 -9.50 -11.00
CA GLU A 427 0.70 -10.13 -11.96
C GLU A 427 0.82 -11.63 -11.69
N LYS A 428 1.01 -12.40 -12.76
CA LYS A 428 1.20 -13.85 -12.68
C LYS A 428 2.35 -14.23 -11.74
N GLY A 429 2.11 -15.21 -10.88
CA GLY A 429 3.08 -15.76 -9.93
C GLY A 429 3.08 -15.06 -8.56
N LYS A 430 2.39 -13.93 -8.41
CA LYS A 430 2.23 -13.27 -7.11
C LYS A 430 1.11 -13.90 -6.29
N ILE A 431 1.20 -13.77 -4.98
CA ILE A 431 0.13 -14.14 -4.07
C ILE A 431 -1.13 -13.36 -4.46
N ALA A 432 -2.26 -14.02 -4.53
CA ALA A 432 -3.53 -13.42 -4.90
C ALA A 432 -4.11 -12.61 -3.73
N ASP A 433 -3.42 -11.51 -3.39
CA ASP A 433 -3.85 -10.49 -2.43
C ASP A 433 -4.50 -9.35 -3.22
N LEU A 434 -5.83 -9.40 -3.31
CA LEU A 434 -6.60 -8.60 -4.24
C LEU A 434 -7.78 -7.92 -3.55
N VAL A 435 -8.19 -6.78 -4.07
CA VAL A 435 -9.35 -6.03 -3.56
C VAL A 435 -10.29 -5.68 -4.72
N LEU A 436 -11.55 -6.04 -4.57
CA LEU A 436 -12.64 -5.66 -5.47
C LEU A 436 -13.36 -4.42 -4.93
N TRP A 437 -13.64 -3.50 -5.82
CA TRP A 437 -14.30 -2.23 -5.52
C TRP A 437 -15.48 -1.99 -6.46
N ALA A 438 -16.62 -1.59 -5.92
CA ALA A 438 -17.63 -0.91 -6.73
C ALA A 438 -17.06 0.45 -7.15
N PRO A 439 -17.15 0.87 -8.42
CA PRO A 439 -16.59 2.15 -8.88
C PRO A 439 -17.06 3.36 -8.06
N ALA A 440 -18.32 3.40 -7.63
CA ALA A 440 -18.88 4.46 -6.80
C ALA A 440 -18.25 4.56 -5.40
N PHE A 441 -17.65 3.48 -4.91
CA PHE A 441 -16.99 3.38 -3.59
C PHE A 441 -15.51 3.02 -3.71
N PHE A 442 -14.93 3.22 -4.88
CA PHE A 442 -13.52 2.95 -5.12
C PHE A 442 -12.63 3.65 -4.09
N GLY A 443 -11.69 2.88 -3.49
CA GLY A 443 -10.78 3.40 -2.47
C GLY A 443 -11.41 3.69 -1.11
N VAL A 444 -12.74 3.59 -0.97
CA VAL A 444 -13.49 3.93 0.25
C VAL A 444 -13.99 2.68 0.97
N LYS A 445 -14.75 1.84 0.25
CA LYS A 445 -15.38 0.63 0.80
C LYS A 445 -15.09 -0.55 -0.13
N PRO A 446 -14.14 -1.44 0.22
CA PRO A 446 -13.94 -2.67 -0.51
C PRO A 446 -15.21 -3.52 -0.55
N GLU A 447 -15.54 -4.09 -1.70
CA GLU A 447 -16.67 -5.01 -1.83
C GLU A 447 -16.25 -6.45 -1.48
N CYS A 448 -15.00 -6.81 -1.75
CA CYS A 448 -14.45 -8.10 -1.42
C CYS A 448 -12.93 -7.99 -1.25
N ILE A 449 -12.41 -8.60 -0.20
CA ILE A 449 -10.97 -8.63 0.09
C ILE A 449 -10.52 -10.09 0.05
N ILE A 450 -9.57 -10.35 -0.84
CA ILE A 450 -9.04 -11.68 -1.13
C ILE A 450 -7.59 -11.73 -0.64
N LYS A 451 -7.26 -12.77 0.10
CA LYS A 451 -5.91 -13.06 0.59
C LYS A 451 -5.52 -14.48 0.21
N GLY A 452 -4.36 -14.62 -0.45
CA GLY A 452 -3.91 -15.93 -0.90
C GLY A 452 -4.99 -16.68 -1.69
N GLY A 453 -5.77 -15.95 -2.51
CA GLY A 453 -6.83 -16.51 -3.34
C GLY A 453 -8.15 -16.83 -2.64
N SER A 454 -8.28 -16.55 -1.34
CA SER A 454 -9.49 -16.82 -0.58
C SER A 454 -10.10 -15.54 -0.01
N ILE A 455 -11.44 -15.46 0.05
CA ILE A 455 -12.15 -14.29 0.59
C ILE A 455 -11.96 -14.25 2.11
N VAL A 456 -11.31 -13.20 2.61
CA VAL A 456 -11.07 -12.99 4.05
C VAL A 456 -12.03 -12.01 4.68
N ALA A 457 -12.55 -11.05 3.91
CA ALA A 457 -13.51 -10.06 4.41
C ALA A 457 -14.41 -9.55 3.29
N ALA A 458 -15.66 -9.25 3.64
CA ALA A 458 -16.64 -8.61 2.77
C ALA A 458 -17.72 -7.91 3.60
N PRO A 459 -18.39 -6.87 3.07
CA PRO A 459 -19.59 -6.32 3.70
C PRO A 459 -20.74 -7.33 3.58
N MET A 460 -21.34 -7.67 4.72
CA MET A 460 -22.47 -8.59 4.83
C MET A 460 -23.51 -8.05 5.80
N GLY A 461 -24.78 -8.31 5.49
CA GLY A 461 -25.91 -7.98 6.35
C GLY A 461 -26.06 -8.91 7.56
N ASP A 462 -27.28 -8.99 8.08
CA ASP A 462 -27.58 -9.86 9.22
C ASP A 462 -27.31 -11.34 8.88
N PRO A 463 -26.39 -12.01 9.57
CA PRO A 463 -26.04 -13.41 9.30
C PRO A 463 -27.16 -14.40 9.69
N ASN A 464 -28.15 -13.97 10.46
CA ASN A 464 -29.31 -14.76 10.84
C ASN A 464 -30.47 -14.62 9.86
N ALA A 465 -30.35 -13.74 8.85
CA ALA A 465 -31.38 -13.60 7.83
C ALA A 465 -31.31 -14.73 6.79
N SER A 466 -32.40 -14.95 6.08
CA SER A 466 -32.46 -15.95 5.01
C SER A 466 -31.61 -15.61 3.78
N ILE A 467 -31.20 -14.33 3.67
CA ILE A 467 -30.27 -13.83 2.67
C ILE A 467 -29.25 -12.87 3.32
N PRO A 468 -28.02 -12.71 2.77
CA PRO A 468 -26.97 -11.94 3.45
C PRO A 468 -27.02 -10.42 3.21
N THR A 469 -28.11 -9.88 2.69
CA THR A 469 -28.24 -8.47 2.31
C THR A 469 -29.02 -7.56 3.24
N PRO A 470 -29.86 -8.04 4.22
CA PRO A 470 -30.59 -7.15 5.12
C PRO A 470 -29.67 -6.26 5.97
N GLN A 471 -30.13 -5.05 6.22
CA GLN A 471 -29.46 -4.12 7.13
C GLN A 471 -29.49 -4.63 8.60
N PRO A 472 -28.49 -4.29 9.42
CA PRO A 472 -27.32 -3.49 9.08
C PRO A 472 -26.23 -4.28 8.36
N VAL A 473 -25.62 -3.69 7.32
CA VAL A 473 -24.48 -4.26 6.62
C VAL A 473 -23.19 -3.79 7.31
N HIS A 474 -22.35 -4.75 7.67
CA HIS A 474 -21.04 -4.50 8.27
C HIS A 474 -19.95 -5.25 7.52
N TYR A 475 -18.71 -4.77 7.60
CA TYR A 475 -17.56 -5.60 7.23
C TYR A 475 -17.48 -6.78 8.18
N ARG A 476 -17.42 -7.97 7.59
CA ARG A 476 -17.34 -9.21 8.36
C ARG A 476 -16.17 -10.05 7.89
N PRO A 477 -15.42 -10.68 8.83
CA PRO A 477 -14.44 -11.67 8.47
C PRO A 477 -15.15 -12.89 7.85
N MET A 478 -14.56 -13.44 6.78
CA MET A 478 -15.01 -14.63 6.08
C MET A 478 -14.18 -15.85 6.49
N PHE A 479 -14.57 -17.06 6.07
CA PHE A 479 -13.95 -18.31 6.51
C PHE A 479 -12.42 -18.33 6.39
N ALA A 480 -11.85 -17.67 5.37
CA ALA A 480 -10.40 -17.60 5.20
C ALA A 480 -9.68 -16.73 6.27
N ALA A 481 -10.41 -15.95 7.07
CA ALA A 481 -9.89 -15.21 8.20
C ALA A 481 -9.87 -16.02 9.51
N PHE A 482 -10.24 -17.32 9.49
CA PHE A 482 -10.36 -18.13 10.70
C PHE A 482 -9.47 -19.39 10.66
N GLY A 483 -9.07 -19.81 11.86
CA GLY A 483 -8.36 -21.06 12.06
C GLY A 483 -7.09 -21.19 11.22
N ARG A 484 -6.83 -22.38 10.69
CA ARG A 484 -5.65 -22.64 9.85
C ARG A 484 -5.77 -22.07 8.44
N SER A 485 -6.96 -21.73 7.99
CA SER A 485 -7.14 -21.07 6.69
C SER A 485 -6.44 -19.71 6.66
N LEU A 486 -6.55 -18.95 7.75
CA LEU A 486 -5.86 -17.67 7.95
C LEU A 486 -4.34 -17.78 7.76
N THR A 487 -3.73 -18.82 8.32
CA THR A 487 -2.27 -19.02 8.23
C THR A 487 -1.82 -19.52 6.86
N ALA A 488 -2.72 -20.11 6.07
CA ALA A 488 -2.45 -20.53 4.70
C ALA A 488 -2.60 -19.39 3.68
N SER A 489 -3.40 -18.35 4.00
CA SER A 489 -3.71 -17.24 3.09
C SER A 489 -2.81 -16.01 3.28
N SER A 490 -1.91 -16.02 4.26
CA SER A 490 -1.05 -14.87 4.56
C SER A 490 0.34 -15.32 5.03
N VAL A 491 1.32 -14.42 4.93
CA VAL A 491 2.74 -14.72 5.18
C VAL A 491 3.33 -13.76 6.20
N VAL A 492 4.51 -14.10 6.72
CA VAL A 492 5.35 -13.19 7.52
C VAL A 492 6.63 -12.89 6.75
N PHE A 493 6.92 -11.61 6.57
CA PHE A 493 8.18 -11.17 5.96
C PHE A 493 9.31 -11.24 6.97
N ALA A 494 10.41 -11.85 6.60
CA ALA A 494 11.59 -12.02 7.45
C ALA A 494 12.88 -11.86 6.66
N SER A 495 14.00 -11.68 7.36
CA SER A 495 15.32 -11.66 6.73
C SER A 495 15.66 -13.02 6.09
N LYS A 496 16.49 -12.99 5.04
CA LYS A 496 17.06 -14.22 4.46
C LYS A 496 17.77 -15.09 5.49
N ALA A 497 18.48 -14.46 6.44
CA ALA A 497 19.21 -15.18 7.48
C ALA A 497 18.28 -16.00 8.38
N ALA A 498 17.14 -15.41 8.78
CA ALA A 498 16.14 -16.07 9.61
C ALA A 498 15.45 -17.23 8.88
N VAL A 499 15.07 -17.03 7.61
CA VAL A 499 14.45 -18.07 6.78
C VAL A 499 15.39 -19.26 6.60
N ARG A 500 16.67 -19.01 6.24
CA ARG A 500 17.70 -20.05 6.12
C ARG A 500 17.95 -20.81 7.43
N ALA A 501 17.78 -20.15 8.57
CA ALA A 501 17.93 -20.76 9.90
C ALA A 501 16.67 -21.54 10.35
N ASN A 502 15.65 -21.69 9.50
CA ASN A 502 14.37 -22.33 9.80
C ASN A 502 13.67 -21.73 11.03
N LEU A 503 13.72 -20.40 11.14
CA LEU A 503 13.17 -19.67 12.29
C LEU A 503 11.69 -19.98 12.51
N GLY A 504 10.87 -20.09 11.45
CA GLY A 504 9.44 -20.41 11.55
C GLY A 504 9.19 -21.69 12.31
N LYS A 505 9.94 -22.77 11.99
CA LYS A 505 9.84 -24.04 12.72
C LYS A 505 10.29 -23.91 14.18
N LYS A 506 11.36 -23.16 14.44
CA LYS A 506 11.87 -22.92 15.81
C LYS A 506 10.86 -22.16 16.68
N LEU A 507 10.10 -21.24 16.09
CA LEU A 507 9.07 -20.46 16.79
C LEU A 507 7.71 -21.14 16.82
N GLY A 508 7.53 -22.24 16.06
CA GLY A 508 6.28 -23.00 16.00
C GLY A 508 5.15 -22.27 15.27
N ILE A 509 5.47 -21.31 14.39
CA ILE A 509 4.45 -20.59 13.62
C ILE A 509 3.93 -21.44 12.47
N GLN A 510 2.69 -21.16 12.07
CA GLN A 510 2.00 -21.86 10.97
C GLN A 510 2.11 -21.12 9.64
N LYS A 511 2.23 -19.79 9.66
CA LYS A 511 2.45 -18.99 8.47
C LYS A 511 3.82 -19.26 7.84
N GLU A 512 3.87 -19.15 6.52
CA GLU A 512 5.13 -19.15 5.79
C GLU A 512 5.96 -17.90 6.12
N LEU A 513 7.26 -18.09 6.35
CA LEU A 513 8.23 -17.01 6.38
C LEU A 513 8.76 -16.75 4.97
N VAL A 514 8.45 -15.58 4.43
CA VAL A 514 8.93 -15.13 3.12
C VAL A 514 10.14 -14.22 3.31
N ALA A 515 11.26 -14.58 2.67
CA ALA A 515 12.48 -13.79 2.74
C ALA A 515 12.36 -12.49 1.95
N VAL A 516 12.67 -11.34 2.58
CA VAL A 516 12.89 -10.08 1.85
C VAL A 516 14.16 -10.20 1.02
N LYS A 517 14.21 -9.57 -0.16
CA LYS A 517 15.35 -9.61 -1.06
C LYS A 517 15.39 -8.40 -2.00
N ASN A 518 16.61 -8.11 -2.50
CA ASN A 518 16.84 -7.00 -3.43
C ASN A 518 16.47 -5.63 -2.85
N THR A 519 16.69 -5.42 -1.56
CA THR A 519 16.49 -4.13 -0.88
C THR A 519 17.73 -3.25 -0.95
N ARG A 520 18.87 -3.86 -1.31
CA ARG A 520 20.20 -3.23 -1.40
C ARG A 520 20.78 -3.47 -2.79
N GLY A 521 21.90 -2.82 -3.09
CA GLY A 521 22.69 -3.17 -4.27
C GLY A 521 22.00 -2.93 -5.61
N GLY A 522 21.62 -1.70 -5.92
CA GLY A 522 21.01 -1.34 -7.21
C GLY A 522 19.58 -0.82 -7.10
N ILE A 523 18.95 -0.96 -5.95
CA ILE A 523 17.67 -0.31 -5.71
C ILE A 523 17.90 1.19 -5.47
N SER A 524 17.07 2.02 -6.07
CA SER A 524 17.19 3.47 -6.01
C SER A 524 15.85 4.13 -6.32
N LYS A 525 15.82 5.44 -6.33
CA LYS A 525 14.66 6.23 -6.76
C LYS A 525 14.13 5.81 -8.14
N LYS A 526 15.01 5.41 -9.06
CA LYS A 526 14.63 4.88 -10.39
C LYS A 526 13.83 3.59 -10.34
N SER A 527 13.92 2.85 -9.24
CA SER A 527 13.15 1.61 -9.04
C SER A 527 11.70 1.88 -8.64
N MET A 528 11.38 3.10 -8.26
CA MET A 528 10.02 3.50 -7.86
C MET A 528 9.16 3.75 -9.09
N ILE A 529 8.26 2.83 -9.36
CA ILE A 529 7.40 2.82 -10.55
C ILE A 529 6.55 4.09 -10.61
N HIS A 530 6.65 4.83 -11.72
CA HIS A 530 6.00 6.13 -11.98
C HIS A 530 6.32 7.23 -10.95
N ASN A 531 7.17 6.97 -9.95
CA ASN A 531 7.47 7.84 -8.83
C ASN A 531 8.98 7.98 -8.55
N GLY A 532 9.76 7.99 -9.63
CA GLY A 532 11.21 8.06 -9.59
C GLY A 532 11.79 9.45 -9.88
N ALA A 533 10.99 10.52 -9.87
CA ALA A 533 11.47 11.87 -10.14
C ALA A 533 12.45 12.35 -9.06
N THR A 534 13.52 13.02 -9.46
CA THR A 534 14.56 13.55 -8.59
C THR A 534 14.81 15.02 -8.90
N PRO A 535 13.83 15.93 -8.66
CA PRO A 535 14.02 17.36 -8.86
C PRO A 535 15.07 17.88 -7.87
N LYS A 536 15.79 18.93 -8.25
CA LYS A 536 16.61 19.66 -7.29
C LYS A 536 15.67 20.43 -6.36
N LEU A 537 15.59 19.98 -5.11
CA LEU A 537 14.76 20.62 -4.10
C LEU A 537 15.59 21.62 -3.30
N ASP A 538 15.02 22.80 -3.13
CA ASP A 538 15.53 23.89 -2.31
C ASP A 538 14.44 24.30 -1.32
N VAL A 539 14.79 24.37 -0.05
CA VAL A 539 13.88 24.75 1.04
C VAL A 539 14.48 25.93 1.77
N ASP A 540 13.74 27.01 1.80
CA ASP A 540 14.15 28.23 2.52
C ASP A 540 13.89 28.04 4.02
N PRO A 541 14.93 28.17 4.88
CA PRO A 541 14.77 27.88 6.30
C PRO A 541 14.03 29.00 7.08
N GLU A 542 13.86 30.18 6.49
CA GLU A 542 13.15 31.29 7.13
C GLU A 542 11.70 31.38 6.67
N THR A 543 11.46 31.27 5.36
CA THR A 543 10.11 31.39 4.77
C THR A 543 9.41 30.05 4.60
N TYR A 544 10.13 28.93 4.69
CA TYR A 544 9.65 27.56 4.42
C TYR A 544 9.20 27.33 2.98
N GLU A 545 9.47 28.27 2.06
CA GLU A 545 9.21 28.07 0.65
C GLU A 545 9.99 26.88 0.10
N VAL A 546 9.30 26.04 -0.67
CA VAL A 546 9.90 24.88 -1.34
C VAL A 546 9.95 25.15 -2.84
N ARG A 547 11.12 24.96 -3.44
CA ARG A 547 11.31 25.05 -4.90
C ARG A 547 11.83 23.73 -5.45
N ALA A 548 11.28 23.34 -6.61
CA ALA A 548 11.77 22.22 -7.39
C ALA A 548 12.30 22.73 -8.72
N ASP A 549 13.58 22.48 -9.00
CA ASP A 549 14.28 22.98 -10.20
C ASP A 549 14.12 24.51 -10.40
N GLY A 550 14.01 25.26 -9.28
CA GLY A 550 13.82 26.72 -9.23
C GLY A 550 12.36 27.19 -9.26
N GLU A 551 11.39 26.31 -9.57
CA GLU A 551 9.96 26.63 -9.55
C GLU A 551 9.40 26.53 -8.13
N LEU A 552 8.69 27.57 -7.66
CA LEU A 552 8.02 27.57 -6.36
C LEU A 552 6.86 26.60 -6.34
N LEU A 553 6.85 25.69 -5.38
CA LEU A 553 5.78 24.74 -5.16
C LEU A 553 4.74 25.29 -4.19
N THR A 554 3.62 25.74 -4.70
CA THR A 554 2.50 26.21 -3.90
C THR A 554 1.18 25.74 -4.48
N CYS A 555 0.21 25.42 -3.62
CA CYS A 555 -1.15 25.08 -4.01
C CYS A 555 -2.15 25.58 -2.97
N ALA A 556 -3.39 25.81 -3.39
CA ALA A 556 -4.46 26.20 -2.47
C ALA A 556 -4.88 25.03 -1.57
N PRO A 557 -5.28 25.28 -0.31
CA PRO A 557 -5.94 24.26 0.50
C PRO A 557 -7.25 23.83 -0.14
N ALA A 558 -7.63 22.56 0.03
CA ALA A 558 -8.93 22.09 -0.40
C ALA A 558 -9.99 22.44 0.65
N GLU A 559 -11.12 22.96 0.21
CA GLU A 559 -12.28 23.24 1.06
C GLU A 559 -13.23 22.05 1.15
N VAL A 560 -13.29 21.23 0.10
CA VAL A 560 -14.12 20.04 0.01
C VAL A 560 -13.28 18.86 -0.49
N LEU A 561 -13.40 17.74 0.18
CA LEU A 561 -12.79 16.48 -0.23
C LEU A 561 -13.83 15.48 -0.72
N PRO A 562 -13.57 14.75 -1.80
CA PRO A 562 -14.36 13.58 -2.18
C PRO A 562 -14.10 12.40 -1.24
N MET A 563 -14.80 11.30 -1.45
CA MET A 563 -14.55 10.02 -0.78
C MET A 563 -14.78 10.05 0.74
N ALA A 564 -15.73 10.87 1.19
CA ALA A 564 -16.07 10.98 2.61
C ALA A 564 -16.97 9.84 3.13
N GLN A 565 -17.47 8.98 2.23
CA GLN A 565 -18.46 7.94 2.54
C GLN A 565 -17.97 6.87 3.52
N ARG A 566 -16.66 6.77 3.77
CA ARG A 566 -16.12 5.85 4.78
C ARG A 566 -16.70 6.10 6.17
N TYR A 567 -17.00 7.33 6.48
CA TYR A 567 -17.50 7.76 7.79
C TYR A 567 -19.01 7.72 7.91
N PHE A 568 -19.72 7.35 6.85
CA PHE A 568 -21.16 7.16 6.84
C PHE A 568 -21.52 5.68 6.90
N LEU A 569 -22.54 5.34 7.68
CA LEU A 569 -22.96 3.95 7.90
C LEU A 569 -23.69 3.33 6.70
N PHE A 570 -24.07 4.12 5.71
CA PHE A 570 -24.89 3.70 4.56
C PHE A 570 -24.49 4.41 3.27
#